data_07f8cf6c279e3adf61059190b5d16c58
#
_entry.id   07f8cf6c279e3adf61059190b5d16c58
#
_cell.length_a   1.000
_cell.length_b   1.000
_cell.length_c   1.000
_cell.angle_alpha   90.00
_cell.angle_beta   90.00
_cell.angle_gamma   90.00
#
_symmetry.space_group_name_H-M   'P 1'
#
loop_
_entity.id
_entity.type
_entity.pdbx_description
1 polymer ?
#
loop_
_entity_poly.entity_id
_entity_poly.type
_entity_poly.pdbx_seq_one_letter_code
_entity_poly.pdbx_strand_id
1 'polypeptide(L)'
;MYLKPLLLKTFFVLLVLPACVCAQDDDNWPSLSYLRQDYRSVPIVAHIRIDEAEISSRVGGYENWKISAVVIEPFKGKFKKGDVFTYFHGAEAGFKREYFSGEKIVFLLAERGQDRTIHYAVLENSTLPPNADRIKKLRLIRKSSRKHK
;
A
#
# COMPACT_ATOMS: atom_id res chain seq x y z
N MET A 1 6.07 -66.55 -46.97
CA MET A 1 6.69 -65.25 -46.95
C MET A 1 5.93 -64.42 -45.94
N TYR A 2 6.46 -64.36 -44.68
CA TYR A 2 5.73 -63.76 -43.53
C TYR A 2 6.32 -62.37 -43.28
N LEU A 3 5.55 -61.31 -43.50
CA LEU A 3 5.89 -59.94 -43.07
C LEU A 3 5.49 -59.80 -41.59
N LYS A 4 6.48 -59.51 -40.75
CA LYS A 4 6.30 -59.12 -39.35
C LYS A 4 5.90 -57.64 -39.29
N PRO A 5 4.84 -57.27 -38.51
CA PRO A 5 4.55 -55.86 -38.27
C PRO A 5 5.55 -55.27 -37.26
N LEU A 6 6.14 -54.15 -37.66
CA LEU A 6 7.03 -53.34 -36.84
C LEU A 6 6.18 -52.55 -35.82
N LEU A 7 6.27 -52.92 -34.54
CA LEU A 7 5.64 -52.21 -33.42
C LEU A 7 6.36 -50.88 -33.19
N LEU A 8 5.79 -49.80 -33.69
CA LEU A 8 6.20 -48.43 -33.40
C LEU A 8 5.74 -48.04 -31.97
N LYS A 9 6.64 -48.19 -31.00
CA LYS A 9 6.41 -47.67 -29.64
C LYS A 9 6.52 -46.16 -29.63
N THR A 10 5.38 -45.50 -29.70
CA THR A 10 5.30 -44.05 -29.49
C THR A 10 5.54 -43.75 -28.02
N PHE A 11 6.73 -43.23 -27.71
CA PHE A 11 7.11 -42.76 -26.38
C PHE A 11 6.44 -41.40 -26.15
N PHE A 12 5.33 -41.36 -25.47
CA PHE A 12 4.66 -40.14 -25.05
C PHE A 12 5.42 -39.58 -23.85
N VAL A 13 6.38 -38.67 -24.13
CA VAL A 13 7.04 -37.90 -23.09
C VAL A 13 6.07 -36.86 -22.61
N LEU A 14 5.41 -37.14 -21.50
CA LEU A 14 4.58 -36.17 -20.77
C LEU A 14 5.51 -35.13 -20.16
N LEU A 15 5.67 -33.99 -20.85
CA LEU A 15 6.39 -32.83 -20.35
C LEU A 15 5.53 -32.18 -19.25
N VAL A 16 5.72 -32.61 -18.01
CA VAL A 16 5.18 -31.92 -16.84
C VAL A 16 6.00 -30.64 -16.66
N LEU A 17 5.50 -29.53 -17.24
CA LEU A 17 5.99 -28.20 -16.91
C LEU A 17 5.67 -27.93 -15.43
N PRO A 18 6.66 -27.70 -14.57
CA PRO A 18 6.36 -27.20 -13.25
C PRO A 18 5.73 -25.81 -13.44
N ALA A 19 4.45 -25.69 -13.12
CA ALA A 19 3.81 -24.41 -12.93
C ALA A 19 4.58 -23.72 -11.80
N CYS A 20 5.52 -22.86 -12.16
CA CYS A 20 6.13 -21.91 -11.24
C CYS A 20 5.01 -20.96 -10.79
N VAL A 21 4.30 -21.37 -9.76
CA VAL A 21 3.48 -20.47 -8.94
C VAL A 21 4.46 -19.66 -8.13
N CYS A 22 5.08 -18.67 -8.76
CA CYS A 22 5.77 -17.60 -8.05
C CYS A 22 4.73 -16.57 -7.58
N ALA A 23 3.80 -16.99 -6.74
CA ALA A 23 3.18 -16.11 -5.78
C ALA A 23 4.08 -16.12 -4.54
N GLN A 24 5.29 -15.59 -4.66
CA GLN A 24 5.98 -15.06 -3.51
C GLN A 24 5.25 -13.77 -3.16
N ASP A 25 4.27 -13.87 -2.27
CA ASP A 25 3.94 -12.79 -1.37
C ASP A 25 5.26 -12.45 -0.66
N ASP A 26 5.90 -11.41 -1.14
CA ASP A 26 7.14 -10.91 -0.55
C ASP A 26 6.74 -10.23 0.76
N ASP A 27 6.52 -11.06 1.82
CA ASP A 27 6.14 -10.63 3.16
C ASP A 27 7.13 -9.59 3.72
N ASN A 28 8.26 -9.43 3.07
CA ASN A 28 9.31 -8.51 3.44
C ASN A 28 9.23 -7.14 2.71
N TRP A 29 8.33 -6.97 1.73
CA TRP A 29 8.10 -5.71 1.06
C TRP A 29 7.08 -4.83 1.84
N PRO A 30 7.32 -3.52 2.00
CA PRO A 30 8.53 -2.80 1.61
C PRO A 30 9.72 -3.03 2.55
N SER A 31 10.94 -2.92 2.00
CA SER A 31 12.16 -3.03 2.79
C SER A 31 12.26 -1.93 3.86
N LEU A 32 13.07 -2.16 4.91
CA LEU A 32 13.27 -1.15 5.96
C LEU A 32 13.89 0.15 5.41
N SER A 33 14.74 0.07 4.38
CA SER A 33 15.34 1.24 3.71
C SER A 33 14.29 2.07 2.96
N TYR A 34 13.40 1.42 2.24
CA TYR A 34 12.29 2.05 1.54
C TYR A 34 11.36 2.78 2.53
N LEU A 35 10.91 2.08 3.58
CA LEU A 35 10.09 2.70 4.63
C LEU A 35 10.77 3.90 5.31
N ARG A 36 12.10 3.86 5.51
CA ARG A 36 12.85 4.99 6.05
C ARG A 36 12.87 6.18 5.11
N GLN A 37 12.99 5.94 3.81
CA GLN A 37 12.95 6.99 2.80
C GLN A 37 11.61 7.69 2.82
N ASP A 38 10.50 6.94 2.70
CA ASP A 38 9.16 7.51 2.74
C ASP A 38 8.87 8.20 4.07
N TYR A 39 9.26 7.58 5.19
CA TYR A 39 9.11 8.18 6.51
C TYR A 39 9.81 9.55 6.63
N ARG A 40 10.96 9.73 5.98
CA ARG A 40 11.69 11.01 5.99
C ARG A 40 11.02 12.06 5.11
N SER A 41 10.48 11.66 3.97
CA SER A 41 9.95 12.56 2.94
C SER A 41 8.63 13.22 3.32
N VAL A 42 7.87 12.67 4.28
CA VAL A 42 6.55 13.18 4.65
C VAL A 42 6.50 13.71 6.08
N PRO A 43 5.63 14.68 6.39
CA PRO A 43 5.44 15.19 7.75
C PRO A 43 4.63 14.25 8.65
N ILE A 44 3.80 13.36 8.08
CA ILE A 44 2.89 12.50 8.84
C ILE A 44 2.99 11.06 8.36
N VAL A 45 3.10 10.13 9.32
CA VAL A 45 2.97 8.68 9.08
C VAL A 45 2.10 8.09 10.19
N ALA A 46 1.06 7.38 9.80
CA ALA A 46 0.11 6.81 10.75
C ALA A 46 -0.48 5.47 10.28
N HIS A 47 -0.77 4.59 11.22
CA HIS A 47 -1.72 3.49 11.05
C HIS A 47 -3.11 4.04 11.34
N ILE A 48 -4.01 3.88 10.41
CA ILE A 48 -5.37 4.45 10.44
C ILE A 48 -6.41 3.38 10.18
N ARG A 49 -7.64 3.64 10.59
CA ARG A 49 -8.85 2.98 10.10
C ARG A 49 -9.64 3.99 9.27
N ILE A 50 -10.01 3.60 8.07
CA ILE A 50 -10.85 4.40 7.19
C ILE A 50 -12.30 4.19 7.62
N ASP A 51 -13.01 5.30 7.91
CA ASP A 51 -14.41 5.30 8.27
C ASP A 51 -15.28 5.63 7.05
N GLU A 52 -14.81 6.54 6.18
CA GLU A 52 -15.56 6.97 5.01
C GLU A 52 -14.63 7.34 3.84
N ALA A 53 -15.08 7.08 2.62
CA ALA A 53 -14.42 7.51 1.41
C ALA A 53 -15.46 7.95 0.37
N GLU A 54 -15.30 9.14 -0.19
CA GLU A 54 -16.16 9.73 -1.21
C GLU A 54 -15.33 10.38 -2.33
N ILE A 55 -15.85 10.38 -3.55
CA ILE A 55 -15.24 11.09 -4.66
C ILE A 55 -15.56 12.58 -4.49
N SER A 56 -14.51 13.40 -4.31
CA SER A 56 -14.62 14.85 -4.18
C SER A 56 -14.57 15.58 -5.53
N SER A 57 -13.82 15.04 -6.50
CA SER A 57 -13.72 15.61 -7.86
C SER A 57 -13.28 14.57 -8.87
N ARG A 58 -13.56 14.86 -10.16
CA ARG A 58 -13.10 14.07 -11.31
C ARG A 58 -12.50 14.99 -12.34
N VAL A 59 -11.27 14.72 -12.76
CA VAL A 59 -10.56 15.53 -13.76
C VAL A 59 -9.68 14.62 -14.62
N GLY A 60 -9.87 14.67 -15.94
CA GLY A 60 -8.94 14.05 -16.89
C GLY A 60 -8.73 12.54 -16.72
N GLY A 61 -9.76 11.78 -16.32
CA GLY A 61 -9.64 10.34 -16.11
C GLY A 61 -9.12 9.96 -14.70
N TYR A 62 -8.97 10.93 -13.82
CA TYR A 62 -8.61 10.72 -12.41
C TYR A 62 -9.77 11.11 -11.49
N GLU A 63 -9.86 10.40 -10.38
CA GLU A 63 -10.77 10.68 -9.28
C GLU A 63 -9.97 11.11 -8.06
N ASN A 64 -10.37 12.22 -7.44
CA ASN A 64 -9.80 12.64 -6.17
C ASN A 64 -10.75 12.20 -5.05
N TRP A 65 -10.30 11.29 -4.22
CA TRP A 65 -11.06 10.73 -3.11
C TRP A 65 -10.78 11.53 -1.85
N LYS A 66 -11.84 11.95 -1.19
CA LYS A 66 -11.78 12.52 0.16
C LYS A 66 -12.06 11.41 1.16
N ILE A 67 -11.12 11.17 2.06
CA ILE A 67 -11.13 10.03 2.97
C ILE A 67 -11.12 10.53 4.40
N SER A 68 -12.11 10.11 5.19
CA SER A 68 -12.18 10.33 6.63
C SER A 68 -11.65 9.10 7.36
N ALA A 69 -10.76 9.30 8.33
CA ALA A 69 -10.10 8.21 9.03
C ALA A 69 -9.81 8.54 10.49
N VAL A 70 -9.68 7.49 11.29
CA VAL A 70 -9.29 7.54 12.70
C VAL A 70 -7.87 7.01 12.85
N VAL A 71 -7.03 7.71 13.61
CA VAL A 71 -5.66 7.27 13.92
C VAL A 71 -5.68 6.14 14.94
N ILE A 72 -5.16 4.97 14.54
CA ILE A 72 -4.94 3.82 15.43
C ILE A 72 -3.60 3.97 16.15
N GLU A 73 -2.53 4.23 15.39
CA GLU A 73 -1.19 4.45 15.93
C GLU A 73 -0.44 5.51 15.12
N PRO A 74 0.00 6.62 15.73
CA PRO A 74 0.83 7.61 15.06
C PRO A 74 2.31 7.19 15.12
N PHE A 75 2.98 7.22 13.97
CA PHE A 75 4.43 7.00 13.88
C PHE A 75 5.20 8.30 13.75
N LYS A 76 4.65 9.29 13.04
CA LYS A 76 5.25 10.61 12.82
C LYS A 76 4.18 11.69 12.71
N GLY A 77 4.52 12.92 13.18
CA GLY A 77 3.68 14.09 13.03
C GLY A 77 2.91 14.44 14.30
N LYS A 78 1.88 15.28 14.13
CA LYS A 78 1.12 15.89 15.23
C LYS A 78 -0.08 15.10 15.73
N PHE A 79 -0.51 14.11 14.96
CA PHE A 79 -1.70 13.32 15.32
C PHE A 79 -1.47 12.44 16.54
N LYS A 80 -2.53 12.22 17.27
CA LYS A 80 -2.60 11.31 18.44
C LYS A 80 -3.53 10.14 18.11
N LYS A 81 -3.39 9.05 18.85
CA LYS A 81 -4.34 7.94 18.76
C LYS A 81 -5.77 8.42 19.06
N GLY A 82 -6.71 8.06 18.22
CA GLY A 82 -8.11 8.44 18.29
C GLY A 82 -8.46 9.73 17.55
N ASP A 83 -7.47 10.52 17.07
CA ASP A 83 -7.75 11.71 16.26
C ASP A 83 -8.48 11.30 14.98
N VAL A 84 -9.50 12.07 14.62
CA VAL A 84 -10.19 11.99 13.34
C VAL A 84 -9.65 13.06 12.42
N PHE A 85 -9.37 12.69 11.18
CA PHE A 85 -8.88 13.63 10.18
C PHE A 85 -9.32 13.23 8.78
N THR A 86 -9.19 14.18 7.86
CA THR A 86 -9.49 13.97 6.44
C THR A 86 -8.23 14.14 5.61
N TYR A 87 -8.08 13.28 4.59
CA TYR A 87 -7.01 13.39 3.61
C TYR A 87 -7.51 13.08 2.20
N PHE A 88 -6.72 13.42 1.19
CA PHE A 88 -7.05 13.21 -0.21
C PHE A 88 -6.17 12.14 -0.83
N HIS A 89 -6.75 11.36 -1.73
CA HIS A 89 -6.08 10.32 -2.48
C HIS A 89 -6.51 10.38 -3.95
N GLY A 90 -5.57 10.70 -4.83
CA GLY A 90 -5.78 10.66 -6.28
C GLY A 90 -5.68 9.21 -6.77
N ALA A 91 -6.64 8.79 -7.57
CA ALA A 91 -6.65 7.47 -8.21
C ALA A 91 -7.17 7.58 -9.64
N GLU A 92 -6.85 6.63 -10.50
CA GLU A 92 -7.46 6.53 -11.83
C GLU A 92 -8.99 6.31 -11.71
N ALA A 93 -9.74 6.83 -12.68
CA ALA A 93 -11.19 6.67 -12.70
C ALA A 93 -11.57 5.17 -12.78
N GLY A 94 -12.57 4.81 -11.99
CA GLY A 94 -13.04 3.43 -11.90
C GLY A 94 -12.40 2.60 -10.76
N PHE A 95 -11.61 3.25 -9.92
CA PHE A 95 -11.14 2.62 -8.68
C PHE A 95 -12.34 2.22 -7.80
N LYS A 96 -12.30 1.03 -7.24
CA LYS A 96 -13.39 0.54 -6.41
C LYS A 96 -13.32 1.16 -5.01
N ARG A 97 -14.47 1.56 -4.47
CA ARG A 97 -14.57 2.13 -3.11
C ARG A 97 -14.00 1.21 -2.03
N GLU A 98 -14.09 -0.10 -2.21
CA GLU A 98 -13.59 -1.10 -1.27
C GLU A 98 -12.08 -1.01 -1.06
N TYR A 99 -11.33 -0.47 -2.03
CA TYR A 99 -9.90 -0.17 -1.86
C TYR A 99 -9.65 0.84 -0.73
N PHE A 100 -10.57 1.78 -0.56
CA PHE A 100 -10.53 2.81 0.47
C PHE A 100 -11.34 2.38 1.71
N SER A 101 -11.08 1.20 2.23
CA SER A 101 -11.74 0.65 3.42
C SER A 101 -10.75 -0.05 4.34
N GLY A 102 -11.19 -0.30 5.58
CA GLY A 102 -10.42 -1.02 6.57
C GLY A 102 -9.21 -0.24 7.09
N GLU A 103 -8.20 -0.98 7.55
CA GLU A 103 -7.00 -0.38 8.12
C GLU A 103 -5.90 -0.20 7.07
N LYS A 104 -5.18 0.90 7.17
CA LYS A 104 -4.07 1.26 6.27
C LYS A 104 -2.93 1.91 7.05
N ILE A 105 -1.72 1.77 6.54
CA ILE A 105 -0.59 2.62 6.90
C ILE A 105 -0.49 3.68 5.81
N VAL A 106 -0.51 4.96 6.19
CA VAL A 106 -0.48 6.09 5.26
C VAL A 106 0.70 7.00 5.53
N PHE A 107 1.26 7.53 4.45
CA PHE A 107 2.32 8.53 4.43
C PHE A 107 1.73 9.78 3.79
N LEU A 108 1.59 10.86 4.57
CA LEU A 108 0.83 12.03 4.17
C LEU A 108 1.73 13.26 4.01
N LEU A 109 1.60 13.89 2.86
CA LEU A 109 2.08 15.24 2.60
C LEU A 109 1.10 16.25 3.22
N ALA A 110 1.62 17.40 3.63
CA ALA A 110 0.82 18.53 4.08
C ALA A 110 0.91 19.64 3.04
N GLU A 111 -0.18 19.97 2.42
CA GLU A 111 -0.28 21.01 1.41
C GLU A 111 -1.09 22.18 1.96
N ARG A 112 -0.66 23.39 1.67
CA ARG A 112 -1.41 24.59 2.04
C ARG A 112 -2.34 24.96 0.90
N GLY A 113 -3.65 24.90 1.15
CA GLY A 113 -4.66 25.38 0.22
C GLY A 113 -4.62 26.91 0.02
N GLN A 114 -5.32 27.40 -0.99
CA GLN A 114 -5.45 28.83 -1.28
C GLN A 114 -6.12 29.60 -0.12
N ASP A 115 -7.03 28.94 0.60
CA ASP A 115 -7.71 29.43 1.80
C ASP A 115 -6.84 29.37 3.07
N ARG A 116 -5.54 29.04 2.94
CA ARG A 116 -4.57 28.83 4.03
C ARG A 116 -4.86 27.60 4.92
N THR A 117 -5.86 26.81 4.61
CA THR A 117 -6.07 25.53 5.31
C THR A 117 -4.97 24.53 4.95
N ILE A 118 -4.69 23.60 5.86
CA ILE A 118 -3.74 22.51 5.61
C ILE A 118 -4.56 21.31 5.16
N HIS A 119 -4.31 20.87 3.93
CA HIS A 119 -4.83 19.64 3.37
C HIS A 119 -3.77 18.55 3.47
N TYR A 120 -4.19 17.32 3.69
CA TYR A 120 -3.32 16.16 3.67
C TYR A 120 -3.59 15.37 2.41
N ALA A 121 -2.52 14.99 1.72
CA ALA A 121 -2.57 14.13 0.54
C ALA A 121 -1.65 12.93 0.75
N VAL A 122 -2.03 11.77 0.20
CA VAL A 122 -1.18 10.58 0.23
C VAL A 122 0.02 10.81 -0.67
N LEU A 123 1.22 10.47 -0.18
CA LEU A 123 2.40 10.31 -1.03
C LEU A 123 2.12 9.18 -2.02
N GLU A 124 2.42 9.39 -3.28
CA GLU A 124 2.17 8.43 -4.36
C GLU A 124 2.70 7.03 -3.99
N ASN A 125 1.88 6.01 -4.19
CA ASN A 125 2.16 4.61 -3.87
C ASN A 125 2.47 4.28 -2.39
N SER A 126 2.18 5.20 -1.47
CA SER A 126 2.51 5.06 -0.04
C SER A 126 1.29 4.81 0.84
N THR A 127 0.34 4.02 0.35
CA THR A 127 -0.74 3.43 1.15
C THR A 127 -0.52 1.93 1.24
N LEU A 128 -0.23 1.44 2.42
CA LEU A 128 0.15 0.04 2.64
C LEU A 128 -0.88 -0.67 3.52
N PRO A 129 -1.22 -1.94 3.24
CA PRO A 129 -1.94 -2.76 4.20
C PRO A 129 -1.11 -2.94 5.47
N PRO A 130 -1.70 -2.84 6.67
CA PRO A 130 -0.97 -3.08 7.91
C PRO A 130 -0.69 -4.57 8.07
N ASN A 131 0.52 -4.89 8.49
CA ASN A 131 0.87 -6.19 9.04
C ASN A 131 1.87 -6.00 10.20
N ALA A 132 2.07 -7.04 10.98
CA ALA A 132 2.91 -6.99 12.19
C ALA A 132 4.36 -6.55 11.88
N ASP A 133 4.93 -7.00 10.78
CA ASP A 133 6.30 -6.67 10.38
C ASP A 133 6.44 -5.18 9.99
N ARG A 134 5.52 -4.66 9.16
CA ARG A 134 5.51 -3.24 8.76
C ARG A 134 5.35 -2.32 9.96
N ILE A 135 4.44 -2.64 10.87
CA ILE A 135 4.22 -1.90 12.11
C ILE A 135 5.49 -1.92 12.98
N LYS A 136 6.12 -3.09 13.14
CA LYS A 136 7.38 -3.24 13.86
C LYS A 136 8.51 -2.39 13.25
N LYS A 137 8.66 -2.44 11.92
CA LYS A 137 9.65 -1.62 11.18
C LYS A 137 9.42 -0.11 11.41
N LEU A 138 8.18 0.37 11.35
CA LEU A 138 7.85 1.77 11.59
C LEU A 138 8.12 2.20 13.04
N ARG A 139 7.84 1.34 14.01
CA ARG A 139 8.20 1.59 15.43
C ARG A 139 9.71 1.71 15.63
N LEU A 140 10.50 0.88 14.94
CA LEU A 140 11.97 0.97 14.94
C LEU A 140 12.47 2.29 14.34
N ILE A 141 11.91 2.70 13.19
CA ILE A 141 12.26 3.98 12.54
C ILE A 141 11.91 5.14 13.48
N ARG A 142 10.71 5.16 14.07
CA ARG A 142 10.31 6.19 15.04
C ARG A 142 11.28 6.29 16.22
N LYS A 143 11.68 5.15 16.78
CA LYS A 143 12.62 5.11 17.92
C LYS A 143 14.00 5.66 17.55
N SER A 144 14.52 5.33 16.37
CA SER A 144 15.81 5.85 15.89
C SER A 144 15.76 7.35 15.60
N SER A 145 14.67 7.85 15.02
CA SER A 145 14.51 9.27 14.70
C SER A 145 14.41 10.20 15.92
N ARG A 146 14.02 9.68 17.09
CA ARG A 146 13.96 10.44 18.35
C ARG A 146 15.31 10.58 19.03
N LYS A 147 16.28 9.73 18.73
CA LYS A 147 17.62 9.76 19.35
C LYS A 147 18.55 10.81 18.71
N HIS A 148 18.16 11.35 17.56
CA HIS A 148 18.97 12.32 16.78
C HIS A 148 18.37 13.74 16.82
N LYS A 149 17.41 14.00 17.69
CA LYS A 149 16.90 15.32 18.06
C LYS A 149 17.39 15.71 19.45
#